data_06bcd7e8727cbb39636acbebf65824a2
#
_entry.id   06bcd7e8727cbb39636acbebf65824a2
#
_cell.length_a   1.000
_cell.length_b   1.000
_cell.length_c   1.000
_cell.angle_alpha   90.00
_cell.angle_beta   90.00
_cell.angle_gamma   90.00
#
_symmetry.space_group_name_H-M   'P 1'
#
loop_
_entity.id
_entity.type
_entity.pdbx_description
1 polymer ?
#
loop_
_entity_poly.entity_id
_entity_poly.type
_entity_poly.pdbx_seq_one_letter_code
_entity_poly.pdbx_strand_id
1 'polypeptide(L)'
;MRSMNSRLSRMTATAWALTATFALPLLASAADRPHVLVISVDGMRADYVTKADEHHLKIPTLRRFMKEGTYADGVRGVIPTYTYPSHTTLVTGVWPTVHGVYNNQKFDPLGENRGAVFTDYSMIKVETLWHAAKLAGYTTASVGWPVTTGSNDIDYLMPANAVFEGKAADGEVVAAAAPGVHFDHPAGLRETLASDVPPGDLPVIF
;
A
#
# COMPACT_ATOMS: atom_id res chain seq x y z
N MET A 1 55.38 8.00 -65.16
CA MET A 1 54.14 8.54 -64.57
C MET A 1 53.10 7.44 -64.59
N ARG A 2 52.88 6.76 -63.49
CA ARG A 2 51.78 5.74 -63.33
C ARG A 2 51.01 6.10 -62.08
N SER A 3 49.72 6.16 -62.28
CA SER A 3 48.63 6.63 -61.46
C SER A 3 48.57 5.96 -60.09
N MET A 4 48.51 6.82 -59.10
CA MET A 4 48.37 6.51 -57.67
C MET A 4 46.99 7.00 -57.22
N ASN A 5 45.91 6.38 -57.73
CA ASN A 5 44.55 6.82 -57.41
C ASN A 5 43.50 5.66 -57.37
N SER A 6 43.84 4.47 -56.79
CA SER A 6 42.84 3.42 -56.71
C SER A 6 42.77 2.71 -55.35
N ARG A 7 43.30 3.28 -54.28
CA ARG A 7 43.24 2.65 -52.95
C ARG A 7 42.44 3.41 -51.83
N LEU A 8 41.84 4.57 -52.16
CA LEU A 8 41.09 5.37 -51.17
C LEU A 8 39.56 5.21 -51.24
N SER A 9 39.04 4.44 -52.20
CA SER A 9 37.59 4.31 -52.41
C SER A 9 36.94 3.09 -51.74
N ARG A 10 37.69 2.26 -51.02
CA ARG A 10 37.15 1.04 -50.41
C ARG A 10 37.07 1.00 -48.88
N MET A 11 37.50 2.08 -48.19
CA MET A 11 37.54 2.14 -46.73
C MET A 11 36.39 2.96 -46.10
N THR A 12 35.58 3.63 -46.90
CA THR A 12 34.49 4.46 -46.37
C THR A 12 33.10 3.81 -46.36
N ALA A 13 32.96 2.62 -46.97
CA ALA A 13 31.66 1.93 -47.03
C ALA A 13 31.43 0.94 -45.87
N THR A 14 32.47 0.57 -45.09
CA THR A 14 32.35 -0.43 -44.03
C THR A 14 32.16 0.19 -42.63
N ALA A 15 32.27 1.48 -42.47
CA ALA A 15 32.14 2.17 -41.16
C ALA A 15 30.70 2.56 -40.80
N TRP A 16 29.76 2.51 -41.74
CA TRP A 16 28.35 2.91 -41.48
C TRP A 16 27.39 1.75 -41.17
N ALA A 17 27.86 0.50 -41.27
CA ALA A 17 27.05 -0.67 -41.01
C ALA A 17 27.07 -1.16 -39.54
N LEU A 18 27.96 -0.62 -38.70
CA LEU A 18 28.10 -1.10 -37.29
C LEU A 18 27.43 -0.20 -36.24
N THR A 19 26.86 0.93 -36.63
CA THR A 19 26.19 1.84 -35.67
C THR A 19 24.68 1.73 -35.63
N ALA A 20 24.08 0.86 -36.45
CA ALA A 20 22.64 0.69 -36.52
C ALA A 20 22.08 -0.43 -35.63
N THR A 21 22.92 -1.20 -34.93
CA THR A 21 22.47 -2.41 -34.22
C THR A 21 22.37 -2.24 -32.69
N PHE A 22 22.56 -1.04 -32.15
CA PHE A 22 22.52 -0.83 -30.69
C PHE A 22 21.37 0.06 -30.18
N ALA A 23 20.41 0.38 -31.02
CA ALA A 23 19.27 1.22 -30.64
C ALA A 23 17.93 0.48 -30.90
N LEU A 24 17.83 -0.77 -30.47
CA LEU A 24 16.54 -1.46 -30.33
C LEU A 24 16.44 -2.04 -28.92
N PRO A 25 15.36 -1.96 -28.39
CA PRO A 25 14.73 -1.05 -27.44
C PRO A 25 14.36 -1.80 -26.19
N LEU A 26 14.52 -1.16 -25.15
CA LEU A 26 13.68 -1.44 -23.99
C LEU A 26 12.27 -0.84 -24.18
N LEU A 27 11.55 -1.28 -25.19
CA LEU A 27 10.11 -1.38 -25.10
C LEU A 27 9.79 -2.66 -24.33
N ALA A 28 10.28 -2.76 -23.09
CA ALA A 28 9.69 -3.66 -22.13
C ALA A 28 8.23 -3.25 -22.02
N SER A 29 7.39 -4.08 -22.61
CA SER A 29 5.96 -3.96 -22.56
C SER A 29 5.53 -3.63 -21.14
N ALA A 30 4.91 -2.49 -20.93
CA ALA A 30 4.22 -2.15 -19.68
C ALA A 30 3.00 -3.08 -19.44
N ALA A 31 2.84 -4.11 -20.25
CA ALA A 31 1.60 -4.88 -20.39
C ALA A 31 1.44 -6.06 -19.45
N ASP A 32 2.42 -6.36 -18.57
CA ASP A 32 2.33 -7.61 -17.79
C ASP A 32 2.89 -7.49 -16.35
N ARG A 33 2.71 -6.33 -15.72
CA ARG A 33 3.04 -6.23 -14.31
C ARG A 33 1.90 -6.80 -13.48
N PRO A 34 2.16 -7.78 -12.59
CA PRO A 34 1.12 -8.36 -11.77
C PRO A 34 0.50 -7.31 -10.85
N HIS A 35 -0.82 -7.32 -10.74
CA HIS A 35 -1.52 -6.55 -9.72
C HIS A 35 -1.48 -7.30 -8.40
N VAL A 36 -1.17 -6.59 -7.31
CA VAL A 36 -1.14 -7.15 -5.96
C VAL A 36 -2.19 -6.42 -5.12
N LEU A 37 -3.13 -7.19 -4.56
CA LEU A 37 -4.11 -6.69 -3.60
C LEU A 37 -3.83 -7.31 -2.24
N VAL A 38 -3.57 -6.47 -1.24
CA VAL A 38 -3.40 -6.88 0.16
C VAL A 38 -4.65 -6.46 0.93
N ILE A 39 -5.33 -7.44 1.55
CA ILE A 39 -6.50 -7.19 2.40
C ILE A 39 -6.15 -7.61 3.81
N SER A 40 -6.24 -6.65 4.75
CA SER A 40 -6.10 -6.91 6.19
C SER A 40 -7.47 -6.75 6.85
N VAL A 41 -7.87 -7.75 7.62
CA VAL A 41 -9.10 -7.72 8.43
C VAL A 41 -8.68 -7.68 9.89
N ASP A 42 -8.77 -6.50 10.50
CA ASP A 42 -8.38 -6.30 11.90
C ASP A 42 -9.31 -7.09 12.84
N GLY A 43 -8.74 -7.60 13.93
CA GLY A 43 -9.49 -8.37 14.92
C GLY A 43 -9.96 -9.75 14.47
N MET A 44 -9.68 -10.18 13.24
CA MET A 44 -10.12 -11.50 12.74
C MET A 44 -9.22 -12.61 13.28
N ARG A 45 -9.80 -13.50 14.07
CA ARG A 45 -9.11 -14.70 14.57
C ARG A 45 -8.99 -15.75 13.47
N ALA A 46 -7.88 -16.50 13.46
CA ALA A 46 -7.65 -17.56 12.47
C ALA A 46 -8.76 -18.64 12.49
N ASP A 47 -9.30 -18.97 13.67
CA ASP A 47 -10.35 -19.98 13.80
C ASP A 47 -11.70 -19.56 13.20
N TYR A 48 -11.97 -18.27 13.01
CA TYR A 48 -13.14 -17.82 12.25
C TYR A 48 -13.09 -18.27 10.78
N VAL A 49 -11.90 -18.53 10.26
CA VAL A 49 -11.71 -19.06 8.92
C VAL A 49 -11.53 -20.56 8.92
N THR A 50 -10.60 -21.09 9.74
CA THR A 50 -10.24 -22.52 9.76
C THR A 50 -11.33 -23.38 10.37
N LYS A 51 -12.12 -22.84 11.31
CA LYS A 51 -13.24 -23.49 12.00
C LYS A 51 -14.58 -22.79 11.78
N ALA A 52 -14.76 -22.21 10.61
CA ALA A 52 -15.95 -21.41 10.31
C ALA A 52 -17.28 -22.14 10.52
N ASP A 53 -17.32 -23.48 10.34
CA ASP A 53 -18.52 -24.29 10.57
C ASP A 53 -18.88 -24.39 12.05
N GLU A 54 -17.88 -24.49 12.94
CA GLU A 54 -18.06 -24.49 14.38
C GLU A 54 -18.63 -23.15 14.86
N HIS A 55 -18.29 -22.06 14.18
CA HIS A 55 -18.78 -20.72 14.47
C HIS A 55 -20.01 -20.30 13.65
N HIS A 56 -20.59 -21.22 12.87
CA HIS A 56 -21.75 -20.97 12.00
C HIS A 56 -21.55 -19.80 11.01
N LEU A 57 -20.31 -19.57 10.55
CA LEU A 57 -19.96 -18.46 9.67
C LEU A 57 -20.13 -18.83 8.19
N LYS A 58 -20.79 -17.96 7.44
CA LYS A 58 -20.96 -18.08 5.98
C LYS A 58 -19.86 -17.27 5.28
N ILE A 59 -18.71 -17.89 5.00
CA ILE A 59 -17.53 -17.25 4.38
C ILE A 59 -17.14 -17.93 3.06
N PRO A 60 -18.00 -17.97 2.04
CA PRO A 60 -17.76 -18.76 0.82
C PRO A 60 -16.51 -18.32 0.07
N THR A 61 -16.21 -17.02 0.02
CA THR A 61 -15.04 -16.48 -0.66
C THR A 61 -13.74 -16.87 0.03
N LEU A 62 -13.66 -16.76 1.36
CA LEU A 62 -12.47 -17.18 2.10
C LEU A 62 -12.25 -18.69 2.00
N ARG A 63 -13.32 -19.50 2.05
CA ARG A 63 -13.22 -20.94 1.80
C ARG A 63 -12.70 -21.26 0.40
N ARG A 64 -13.11 -20.50 -0.62
CA ARG A 64 -12.58 -20.64 -1.96
C ARG A 64 -11.08 -20.31 -2.00
N PHE A 65 -10.65 -19.25 -1.35
CA PHE A 65 -9.22 -18.90 -1.26
C PHE A 65 -8.39 -19.99 -0.57
N MET A 66 -8.91 -20.62 0.49
CA MET A 66 -8.26 -21.76 1.14
C MET A 66 -8.11 -22.96 0.21
N LYS A 67 -9.11 -23.22 -0.65
CA LYS A 67 -9.12 -24.37 -1.56
C LYS A 67 -8.26 -24.15 -2.79
N GLU A 68 -8.25 -22.94 -3.34
CA GLU A 68 -7.64 -22.62 -4.63
C GLU A 68 -6.28 -21.93 -4.49
N GLY A 69 -5.98 -21.38 -3.32
CA GLY A 69 -4.75 -20.67 -3.02
C GLY A 69 -3.90 -21.37 -1.97
N THR A 70 -3.01 -20.60 -1.36
CA THR A 70 -2.18 -21.04 -0.23
C THR A 70 -2.65 -20.34 1.04
N TYR A 71 -2.82 -21.08 2.13
CA TYR A 71 -3.20 -20.51 3.43
C TYR A 71 -2.30 -21.05 4.54
N ALA A 72 -2.25 -20.31 5.65
CA ALA A 72 -1.60 -20.73 6.88
C ALA A 72 -2.65 -20.90 7.99
N ASP A 73 -2.43 -21.84 8.91
CA ASP A 73 -3.33 -22.07 10.06
C ASP A 73 -3.37 -20.87 11.02
N GLY A 74 -2.40 -20.00 10.94
CA GLY A 74 -2.31 -18.77 11.70
C GLY A 74 -1.02 -18.01 11.42
N VAL A 75 -0.96 -16.77 11.88
CA VAL A 75 0.20 -15.89 11.77
C VAL A 75 0.64 -15.48 13.17
N ARG A 76 1.94 -15.54 13.44
CA ARG A 76 2.50 -15.00 14.67
C ARG A 76 2.61 -13.48 14.53
N GLY A 77 1.78 -12.75 15.26
CA GLY A 77 1.83 -11.30 15.32
C GLY A 77 3.04 -10.76 16.08
N VAL A 78 3.15 -9.44 16.11
CA VAL A 78 4.18 -8.72 16.87
C VAL A 78 3.71 -8.45 18.31
N ILE A 79 4.63 -8.07 19.18
CA ILE A 79 4.31 -7.64 20.55
C ILE A 79 4.72 -6.16 20.66
N PRO A 80 3.79 -5.29 21.09
CA PRO A 80 2.38 -5.55 21.42
C PRO A 80 1.52 -5.82 20.18
N THR A 81 0.50 -6.67 20.33
CA THR A 81 -0.45 -7.06 19.27
C THR A 81 -1.56 -6.02 19.09
N TYR A 82 -1.19 -4.76 18.93
CA TYR A 82 -2.10 -3.68 18.61
C TYR A 82 -2.19 -3.47 17.09
N THR A 83 -3.24 -2.81 16.66
CA THR A 83 -3.53 -2.55 15.24
C THR A 83 -2.36 -1.87 14.53
N TYR A 84 -1.89 -0.73 15.04
CA TYR A 84 -0.90 0.08 14.34
C TYR A 84 0.48 -0.54 14.27
N PRO A 85 1.05 -1.10 15.36
CA PRO A 85 2.31 -1.85 15.28
C PRO A 85 2.23 -3.04 14.31
N SER A 86 1.12 -3.78 14.35
CA SER A 86 0.94 -4.97 13.51
C SER A 86 0.85 -4.60 12.02
N HIS A 87 0.02 -3.61 11.68
CA HIS A 87 -0.12 -3.16 10.29
C HIS A 87 1.15 -2.50 9.75
N THR A 88 1.88 -1.74 10.59
CA THR A 88 3.16 -1.16 10.18
C THR A 88 4.20 -2.25 9.95
N THR A 89 4.23 -3.30 10.78
CA THR A 89 5.10 -4.45 10.56
C THR A 89 4.79 -5.17 9.23
N LEU A 90 3.52 -5.33 8.87
CA LEU A 90 3.13 -5.97 7.61
C LEU A 90 3.69 -5.25 6.38
N VAL A 91 3.76 -3.93 6.41
CA VAL A 91 4.21 -3.12 5.27
C VAL A 91 5.69 -2.72 5.32
N THR A 92 6.39 -3.01 6.41
CA THR A 92 7.81 -2.71 6.57
C THR A 92 8.69 -3.95 6.68
N GLY A 93 8.11 -5.10 7.07
CA GLY A 93 8.84 -6.35 7.28
C GLY A 93 9.75 -6.35 8.51
N VAL A 94 9.66 -5.34 9.40
CA VAL A 94 10.51 -5.21 10.58
C VAL A 94 9.68 -5.04 11.86
N TRP A 95 10.33 -5.25 13.03
CA TRP A 95 9.68 -5.17 14.32
C TRP A 95 9.35 -3.72 14.74
N PRO A 96 8.38 -3.51 15.66
CA PRO A 96 8.00 -2.19 16.18
C PRO A 96 9.16 -1.36 16.72
N THR A 97 10.15 -1.99 17.32
CA THR A 97 11.38 -1.35 17.79
C THR A 97 12.22 -0.72 16.68
N VAL A 98 12.07 -1.20 15.45
CA VAL A 98 12.81 -0.72 14.29
C VAL A 98 11.99 0.32 13.52
N HIS A 99 10.72 0.02 13.20
CA HIS A 99 9.90 0.95 12.45
C HIS A 99 9.32 2.11 13.29
N GLY A 100 9.39 2.04 14.63
CA GLY A 100 9.08 3.14 15.52
C GLY A 100 7.62 3.31 15.91
N VAL A 101 6.69 2.53 15.35
CA VAL A 101 5.26 2.53 15.72
C VAL A 101 5.03 1.39 16.69
N TYR A 102 4.99 1.67 17.97
CA TYR A 102 5.01 0.66 19.05
C TYR A 102 3.69 0.55 19.82
N ASN A 103 2.71 1.40 19.50
CA ASN A 103 1.37 1.39 20.08
C ASN A 103 0.39 2.03 19.07
N ASN A 104 -0.90 1.97 19.32
CA ASN A 104 -1.87 2.78 18.59
C ASN A 104 -1.74 4.25 18.99
N GLN A 105 -1.51 4.53 20.26
CA GLN A 105 -1.32 5.87 20.80
C GLN A 105 0.15 6.22 20.99
N LYS A 106 0.47 7.49 20.83
CA LYS A 106 1.80 8.02 21.14
C LYS A 106 2.03 7.93 22.64
N PHE A 107 3.28 7.69 23.04
CA PHE A 107 3.68 7.74 24.44
C PHE A 107 3.52 9.16 24.97
N ASP A 108 2.74 9.34 26.02
CA ASP A 108 2.36 10.64 26.54
C ASP A 108 2.31 10.64 28.07
N PRO A 109 3.49 10.60 28.73
CA PRO A 109 3.58 10.51 30.17
C PRO A 109 3.11 11.78 30.89
N LEU A 110 3.03 12.92 30.19
CA LEU A 110 2.62 14.20 30.75
C LEU A 110 1.17 14.56 30.39
N GLY A 111 0.50 13.76 29.55
CA GLY A 111 -0.86 14.04 29.09
C GLY A 111 -0.99 15.22 28.12
N GLU A 112 0.10 15.60 27.46
CA GLU A 112 0.15 16.72 26.52
C GLU A 112 -0.51 16.40 25.18
N ASN A 113 -0.44 15.14 24.74
CA ASN A 113 -0.99 14.69 23.47
C ASN A 113 -2.42 14.13 23.57
N ARG A 114 -3.00 14.10 24.78
CA ARG A 114 -4.39 13.68 25.05
C ARG A 114 -4.77 12.35 24.38
N GLY A 115 -3.85 11.37 24.37
CA GLY A 115 -4.09 10.08 23.76
C GLY A 115 -3.99 10.07 22.23
N ALA A 116 -3.34 11.06 21.63
CA ALA A 116 -3.15 11.14 20.18
C ALA A 116 -2.56 9.85 19.59
N VAL A 117 -3.16 9.36 18.54
CA VAL A 117 -2.72 8.16 17.84
C VAL A 117 -1.61 8.45 16.82
N PHE A 118 -0.92 7.42 16.38
CA PHE A 118 -0.01 7.51 15.25
C PHE A 118 -0.82 7.63 13.96
N THR A 119 -0.73 8.75 13.24
CA THR A 119 -1.46 8.95 11.98
C THR A 119 -0.55 9.21 10.81
N ASP A 120 0.51 9.96 11.04
CA ASP A 120 1.39 10.50 10.02
C ASP A 120 2.39 9.45 9.51
N TYR A 121 2.52 9.35 8.20
CA TYR A 121 3.43 8.41 7.53
C TYR A 121 4.90 8.64 7.89
N SER A 122 5.29 9.89 8.15
CA SER A 122 6.66 10.26 8.55
C SER A 122 7.08 9.67 9.91
N MET A 123 6.14 9.14 10.69
CA MET A 123 6.43 8.45 11.95
C MET A 123 7.00 7.04 11.74
N ILE A 124 6.87 6.46 10.54
CA ILE A 124 7.49 5.21 10.16
C ILE A 124 8.95 5.50 9.80
N LYS A 125 9.88 4.90 10.54
CA LYS A 125 11.32 5.22 10.47
C LYS A 125 12.10 4.42 9.42
N VAL A 126 11.42 3.59 8.66
CA VAL A 126 12.01 2.69 7.66
C VAL A 126 11.17 2.70 6.38
N GLU A 127 11.73 2.19 5.31
CA GLU A 127 11.03 2.05 4.04
C GLU A 127 9.83 1.10 4.16
N THR A 128 8.80 1.39 3.39
CA THR A 128 7.57 0.59 3.32
C THR A 128 7.44 -0.13 1.99
N LEU A 129 6.51 -1.08 1.93
CA LEU A 129 6.15 -1.76 0.70
C LEU A 129 5.69 -0.79 -0.39
N TRP A 130 4.96 0.28 -0.05
CA TRP A 130 4.56 1.31 -1.02
C TRP A 130 5.76 2.06 -1.58
N HIS A 131 6.72 2.44 -0.73
CA HIS A 131 7.97 3.07 -1.18
C HIS A 131 8.71 2.19 -2.18
N ALA A 132 8.92 0.92 -1.83
CA ALA A 132 9.59 -0.05 -2.70
C ALA A 132 8.83 -0.26 -4.03
N ALA A 133 7.50 -0.38 -3.98
CA ALA A 133 6.66 -0.52 -5.17
C ALA A 133 6.75 0.72 -6.07
N LYS A 134 6.69 1.90 -5.50
CA LYS A 134 6.82 3.16 -6.24
C LYS A 134 8.18 3.30 -6.92
N LEU A 135 9.27 2.97 -6.21
CA LEU A 135 10.61 2.94 -6.82
C LEU A 135 10.71 1.94 -7.97
N ALA A 136 9.98 0.84 -7.90
CA ALA A 136 9.87 -0.13 -8.99
C ALA A 136 8.92 0.31 -10.12
N GLY A 137 8.34 1.52 -10.04
CA GLY A 137 7.45 2.10 -11.05
C GLY A 137 6.03 1.55 -11.04
N TYR A 138 5.57 1.02 -9.91
CA TYR A 138 4.16 0.66 -9.71
C TYR A 138 3.35 1.87 -9.26
N THR A 139 2.09 1.90 -9.66
CA THR A 139 1.08 2.77 -9.04
C THR A 139 0.61 2.11 -7.75
N THR A 140 0.53 2.90 -6.68
CA THR A 140 0.23 2.43 -5.34
C THR A 140 -1.09 2.98 -4.83
N ALA A 141 -1.81 2.18 -4.07
CA ALA A 141 -3.06 2.59 -3.43
C ALA A 141 -3.14 2.07 -1.99
N SER A 142 -3.87 2.79 -1.15
CA SER A 142 -4.16 2.36 0.23
C SER A 142 -5.49 2.94 0.71
N VAL A 143 -6.31 2.07 1.29
CA VAL A 143 -7.60 2.43 1.88
C VAL A 143 -7.68 1.88 3.30
N GLY A 144 -7.93 2.75 4.27
CA GLY A 144 -8.11 2.37 5.67
C GLY A 144 -6.86 1.83 6.38
N TRP A 145 -5.67 1.98 5.78
CA TRP A 145 -4.44 1.54 6.43
C TRP A 145 -3.93 2.59 7.42
N PRO A 146 -3.58 2.19 8.66
CA PRO A 146 -3.12 3.14 9.67
C PRO A 146 -1.72 3.70 9.34
N VAL A 147 -1.42 4.87 9.91
CA VAL A 147 -0.12 5.56 9.80
C VAL A 147 0.27 5.84 8.34
N THR A 148 -0.70 6.27 7.54
CA THR A 148 -0.47 6.56 6.11
C THR A 148 -0.74 8.01 5.74
N THR A 149 -1.25 8.83 6.65
CA THR A 149 -1.57 10.24 6.39
C THR A 149 -0.33 11.00 5.91
N GLY A 150 -0.48 11.75 4.82
CA GLY A 150 0.59 12.58 4.25
C GLY A 150 1.68 11.79 3.52
N SER A 151 1.45 10.52 3.18
CA SER A 151 2.40 9.73 2.40
C SER A 151 2.53 10.25 0.97
N ASN A 152 3.78 10.44 0.52
CA ASN A 152 4.11 10.71 -0.87
C ASN A 152 4.38 9.42 -1.68
N ASP A 153 4.42 8.27 -1.02
CA ASP A 153 4.67 6.97 -1.64
C ASP A 153 3.38 6.27 -2.08
N ILE A 154 2.22 6.84 -1.73
CA ILE A 154 0.91 6.28 -2.04
C ILE A 154 0.18 7.23 -2.99
N ASP A 155 -0.05 6.77 -4.23
CA ASP A 155 -0.64 7.59 -5.29
C ASP A 155 -2.16 7.79 -5.09
N TYR A 156 -2.85 6.79 -4.53
CA TYR A 156 -4.28 6.86 -4.18
C TYR A 156 -4.45 6.50 -2.71
N LEU A 157 -4.67 7.49 -1.87
CA LEU A 157 -4.67 7.33 -0.42
C LEU A 157 -6.00 7.76 0.19
N MET A 158 -6.61 6.85 0.96
CA MET A 158 -7.66 7.13 1.95
C MET A 158 -7.16 6.57 3.29
N PRO A 159 -6.55 7.38 4.15
CA PRO A 159 -5.97 6.90 5.41
C PRO A 159 -7.05 6.46 6.40
N ALA A 160 -6.70 5.62 7.38
CA ALA A 160 -7.63 5.06 8.36
C ALA A 160 -8.44 6.13 9.10
N ASN A 161 -7.80 7.21 9.50
CA ASN A 161 -8.47 8.33 10.19
C ASN A 161 -9.46 9.11 9.31
N ALA A 162 -9.38 8.97 7.98
CA ALA A 162 -10.35 9.53 7.06
C ALA A 162 -11.53 8.58 6.78
N VAL A 163 -11.29 7.26 6.88
CA VAL A 163 -12.31 6.22 6.67
C VAL A 163 -13.21 6.06 7.90
N PHE A 164 -12.62 6.16 9.10
CA PHE A 164 -13.30 5.92 10.37
C PHE A 164 -13.79 7.21 11.05
N GLU A 165 -14.24 8.20 10.30
CA GLU A 165 -15.00 9.33 10.86
C GLU A 165 -16.36 8.86 11.38
N GLY A 166 -16.34 8.26 12.57
CA GLY A 166 -17.51 7.78 13.28
C GLY A 166 -17.45 8.18 14.76
N LYS A 167 -18.59 8.29 15.41
CA LYS A 167 -18.65 8.46 16.86
C LYS A 167 -18.07 7.21 17.51
N ALA A 168 -17.14 7.38 18.44
CA ALA A 168 -16.80 6.31 19.38
C ALA A 168 -18.07 5.84 20.11
N ALA A 169 -18.08 4.60 20.56
CA ALA A 169 -19.25 3.98 21.21
C ALA A 169 -19.75 4.76 22.44
N ASP A 170 -18.95 5.67 23.00
CA ASP A 170 -19.23 6.57 24.11
C ASP A 170 -19.73 7.96 23.67
N GLY A 171 -19.87 8.20 22.38
CA GLY A 171 -20.34 9.47 21.83
C GLY A 171 -19.28 10.56 21.72
N GLU A 172 -18.05 10.28 22.11
CA GLU A 172 -16.94 11.20 21.91
C GLU A 172 -16.51 11.19 20.43
N VAL A 173 -16.41 12.35 19.82
CA VAL A 173 -15.92 12.52 18.46
C VAL A 173 -14.42 12.22 18.48
N VAL A 174 -14.03 11.02 18.03
CA VAL A 174 -12.62 10.70 17.79
C VAL A 174 -12.14 11.67 16.72
N ALA A 175 -11.36 12.64 17.15
CA ALA A 175 -10.72 13.72 16.41
C ALA A 175 -11.20 13.85 14.95
N ALA A 176 -12.33 14.53 14.77
CA ALA A 176 -12.70 15.03 13.47
C ALA A 176 -11.53 15.84 12.93
N ALA A 177 -11.10 15.54 11.72
CA ALA A 177 -10.17 16.40 11.03
C ALA A 177 -10.69 17.85 11.11
N ALA A 178 -9.81 18.79 11.36
CA ALA A 178 -10.19 20.19 11.36
C ALA A 178 -10.93 20.50 10.04
N PRO A 179 -12.02 21.29 10.05
CA PRO A 179 -12.76 21.59 8.85
C PRO A 179 -11.83 22.08 7.73
N GLY A 180 -11.88 21.45 6.56
CA GLY A 180 -11.04 21.78 5.42
C GLY A 180 -9.72 20.97 5.28
N VAL A 181 -9.43 20.05 6.21
CA VAL A 181 -8.30 19.14 6.04
C VAL A 181 -8.78 17.89 5.30
N HIS A 182 -8.45 17.82 4.02
CA HIS A 182 -8.64 16.62 3.22
C HIS A 182 -7.43 15.70 3.42
N PHE A 183 -7.66 14.48 3.88
CA PHE A 183 -6.60 13.48 4.10
C PHE A 183 -6.42 12.53 2.91
N ASP A 184 -7.32 12.54 1.97
CA ASP A 184 -7.27 11.71 0.77
C ASP A 184 -6.36 12.32 -0.31
N HIS A 185 -5.69 11.46 -1.06
CA HIS A 185 -4.86 11.85 -2.19
C HIS A 185 -5.19 10.96 -3.42
N PRO A 186 -5.46 11.52 -4.61
CA PRO A 186 -5.66 12.96 -4.84
C PRO A 186 -6.87 13.50 -4.07
N ALA A 187 -6.87 14.80 -3.78
CA ALA A 187 -7.99 15.44 -3.10
C ALA A 187 -9.30 15.17 -3.83
N GLY A 188 -10.36 14.84 -3.09
CA GLY A 188 -11.67 14.48 -3.66
C GLY A 188 -11.78 13.02 -4.11
N LEU A 189 -10.80 12.16 -3.80
CA LEU A 189 -10.85 10.74 -4.14
C LEU A 189 -12.08 10.04 -3.54
N ARG A 190 -12.42 10.37 -2.29
CA ARG A 190 -13.59 9.80 -1.59
C ARG A 190 -14.88 10.12 -2.32
N GLU A 191 -15.10 11.38 -2.70
CA GLU A 191 -16.27 11.84 -3.39
C GLU A 191 -16.39 11.19 -4.78
N THR A 192 -15.28 11.05 -5.48
CA THR A 192 -15.22 10.36 -6.77
C THR A 192 -15.63 8.89 -6.62
N LEU A 193 -15.05 8.17 -5.66
CA LEU A 193 -15.38 6.77 -5.43
C LEU A 193 -16.83 6.59 -4.95
N ALA A 194 -17.33 7.50 -4.12
CA ALA A 194 -18.71 7.46 -3.64
C ALA A 194 -19.73 7.70 -4.75
N SER A 195 -19.40 8.46 -5.80
CA SER A 195 -20.28 8.69 -6.94
C SER A 195 -20.48 7.46 -7.82
N ASP A 196 -19.52 6.56 -7.82
CA ASP A 196 -19.52 5.34 -8.64
C ASP A 196 -20.26 4.17 -7.97
N VAL A 197 -20.66 4.32 -6.70
CA VAL A 197 -21.37 3.30 -5.95
C VAL A 197 -22.85 3.68 -5.83
N PRO A 198 -23.78 2.83 -6.26
CA PRO A 198 -25.21 3.10 -6.14
C PRO A 198 -25.61 3.37 -4.68
N PRO A 199 -26.54 4.30 -4.43
CA PRO A 199 -27.07 4.53 -3.08
C PRO A 199 -27.67 3.23 -2.50
N GLY A 200 -27.16 2.78 -1.36
CA GLY A 200 -27.58 1.55 -0.69
C GLY A 200 -26.58 0.37 -0.80
N ASP A 201 -25.61 0.44 -1.73
CA ASP A 201 -24.61 -0.64 -1.91
C ASP A 201 -23.26 -0.32 -1.24
N LEU A 202 -23.15 0.80 -0.54
CA LEU A 202 -21.97 1.08 0.28
C LEU A 202 -21.90 0.03 1.38
N PRO A 203 -20.92 -0.87 1.38
CA PRO A 203 -20.74 -1.76 2.52
C PRO A 203 -20.51 -0.89 3.74
N VAL A 204 -21.31 -1.10 4.77
CA VAL A 204 -21.03 -0.55 6.10
C VAL A 204 -19.73 -1.23 6.53
N ILE A 205 -18.62 -0.55 6.36
CA ILE A 205 -17.32 -1.01 6.86
C ILE A 205 -17.33 -0.66 8.35
N PHE A 206 -17.55 -1.67 9.17
CA PHE A 206 -17.37 -1.59 10.60
C PHE A 206 -15.90 -1.72 10.97
#